data_4e84af37d9148e96c455a69d201afc7c
#
_entry.id   4e84af37d9148e96c455a69d201afc7c
#
_cell.length_a   1.000
_cell.length_b   1.000
_cell.length_c   1.000
_cell.angle_alpha   90.00
_cell.angle_beta   90.00
_cell.angle_gamma   90.00
#
_symmetry.space_group_name_H-M   'P 1'
#
loop_
_entity.id
_entity.type
_entity.pdbx_description
1 polymer ?
#
loop_
_entity_poly.entity_id
_entity_poly.type
_entity_poly.pdbx_seq_one_letter_code
_entity_poly.pdbx_strand_id
1 'polypeptide(L)'
;METPINFNEKKGFICDMDGVIYHGNRILPGVAEFIQWLHDEDKEYLFLTNNSGYTPRELNQKLARMGLDVPEEHFYTSALATAAFLREQAPGCSVFATVSYTHLTLP
;
A
#
# COMPACT_ATOMS: atom_id res chain seq x y z
N MET A 1 23.20 -15.03 16.64
CA MET A 1 21.83 -15.60 16.69
C MET A 1 20.83 -14.47 16.72
N GLU A 2 19.92 -14.48 15.79
CA GLU A 2 18.92 -13.41 15.72
C GLU A 2 17.85 -13.63 16.79
N THR A 3 17.42 -12.52 17.39
CA THR A 3 16.31 -12.53 18.35
C THR A 3 15.01 -12.70 17.58
N PRO A 4 14.12 -13.60 17.98
CA PRO A 4 12.82 -13.72 17.33
C PRO A 4 12.05 -12.40 17.39
N ILE A 5 11.37 -12.07 16.30
CA ILE A 5 10.55 -10.88 16.24
C ILE A 5 9.23 -11.16 16.95
N ASN A 6 8.89 -10.32 17.91
CA ASN A 6 7.59 -10.38 18.57
C ASN A 6 6.64 -9.40 17.89
N PHE A 7 5.78 -9.88 17.01
CA PHE A 7 4.86 -9.06 16.24
C PHE A 7 3.84 -8.35 17.14
N ASN A 8 3.53 -8.91 18.31
CA ASN A 8 2.58 -8.25 19.22
C ASN A 8 3.12 -6.95 19.80
N GLU A 9 4.44 -6.78 19.86
CA GLU A 9 5.06 -5.56 20.36
C GLU A 9 5.15 -4.48 19.29
N LYS A 10 4.97 -4.81 18.04
CA LYS A 10 5.06 -3.85 16.95
C LYS A 10 3.73 -3.11 16.79
N LYS A 11 3.80 -1.81 16.56
CA LYS A 11 2.61 -0.97 16.40
C LYS A 11 2.27 -0.70 14.94
N GLY A 12 3.26 -0.77 14.07
CA GLY A 12 3.07 -0.48 12.66
C GLY A 12 3.75 -1.51 11.77
N PHE A 13 3.16 -1.75 10.60
CA PHE A 13 3.64 -2.71 9.64
C PHE A 13 3.66 -2.08 8.26
N ILE A 14 4.74 -2.33 7.52
CA ILE A 14 4.85 -1.94 6.12
C ILE A 14 5.03 -3.22 5.33
N CYS A 15 4.16 -3.45 4.36
CA CYS A 15 4.13 -4.68 3.59
C CYS A 15 4.21 -4.38 2.10
N ASP A 16 5.02 -5.13 1.37
CA ASP A 16 4.98 -5.13 -0.07
C ASP A 16 3.70 -5.86 -0.52
N MET A 17 3.27 -5.63 -1.75
CA MET A 17 2.01 -6.20 -2.24
C MET A 17 2.21 -7.39 -3.18
N ASP A 18 2.95 -7.21 -4.29
CA ASP A 18 3.12 -8.26 -5.27
C ASP A 18 3.93 -9.42 -4.70
N GLY A 19 3.34 -10.63 -4.74
CA GLY A 19 3.98 -11.82 -4.22
C GLY A 19 3.95 -11.94 -2.69
N VAL A 20 3.39 -10.94 -1.99
CA VAL A 20 3.27 -10.95 -0.53
C VAL A 20 1.80 -10.99 -0.11
N ILE A 21 0.98 -10.11 -0.70
CA ILE A 21 -0.46 -10.04 -0.40
C ILE A 21 -1.25 -10.89 -1.40
N TYR A 22 -0.88 -10.81 -2.67
CA TYR A 22 -1.53 -11.57 -3.72
C TYR A 22 -0.55 -11.97 -4.80
N HIS A 23 -0.95 -12.95 -5.59
CA HIS A 23 -0.24 -13.36 -6.81
C HIS A 23 -1.28 -13.48 -7.92
N GLY A 24 -1.15 -12.66 -8.97
CA GLY A 24 -2.17 -12.57 -10.00
C GLY A 24 -3.49 -12.06 -9.41
N ASN A 25 -4.53 -12.86 -9.49
CA ASN A 25 -5.86 -12.52 -8.95
C ASN A 25 -6.19 -13.31 -7.68
N ARG A 26 -5.18 -13.90 -7.06
CA ARG A 26 -5.37 -14.74 -5.87
C ARG A 26 -4.70 -14.12 -4.65
N ILE A 27 -5.45 -14.04 -3.55
CA ILE A 27 -4.91 -13.68 -2.25
C ILE A 27 -4.06 -14.85 -1.75
N LEU A 28 -2.88 -14.55 -1.21
CA LEU A 28 -2.01 -15.57 -0.67
C LEU A 28 -2.57 -16.12 0.65
N PRO A 29 -2.27 -17.39 0.99
CA PRO A 29 -2.73 -17.99 2.24
C PRO A 29 -2.26 -17.17 3.45
N GLY A 30 -3.15 -17.00 4.42
CA GLY A 30 -2.84 -16.31 5.66
C GLY A 30 -2.98 -14.80 5.62
N VAL A 31 -3.15 -14.21 4.44
CA VAL A 31 -3.24 -12.75 4.30
C VAL A 31 -4.51 -12.19 4.93
N ALA A 32 -5.65 -12.84 4.67
CA ALA A 32 -6.93 -12.38 5.23
C ALA A 32 -6.88 -12.39 6.76
N GLU A 33 -6.31 -13.44 7.34
CA GLU A 33 -6.17 -13.57 8.79
C GLU A 33 -5.20 -12.52 9.34
N PHE A 34 -4.12 -12.24 8.62
CA PHE A 34 -3.16 -11.22 9.03
C PHE A 34 -3.80 -9.84 9.06
N ILE A 35 -4.56 -9.50 8.02
CA ILE A 35 -5.26 -8.20 7.96
C ILE A 35 -6.30 -8.10 9.08
N GLN A 36 -7.02 -9.18 9.33
CA GLN A 36 -7.98 -9.21 10.43
C GLN A 36 -7.30 -9.00 11.78
N TRP A 37 -6.14 -9.63 11.97
CA TRP A 37 -5.35 -9.43 13.17
C TRP A 37 -4.90 -7.97 13.33
N LEU A 38 -4.47 -7.33 12.23
CA LEU A 38 -4.09 -5.92 12.26
C LEU A 38 -5.25 -5.04 12.71
N HIS A 39 -6.46 -5.32 12.23
CA HIS A 39 -7.65 -4.56 12.61
C HIS A 39 -8.04 -4.84 14.07
N ASP A 40 -8.02 -6.10 14.49
CA ASP A 40 -8.42 -6.48 15.85
C ASP A 40 -7.48 -5.92 16.90
N GLU A 41 -6.20 -5.84 16.60
CA GLU A 41 -5.17 -5.32 17.52
C GLU A 41 -4.93 -3.82 17.34
N ASP A 42 -5.70 -3.18 16.49
CA ASP A 42 -5.59 -1.75 16.19
C ASP A 42 -4.17 -1.35 15.79
N LYS A 43 -3.54 -2.17 14.96
CA LYS A 43 -2.21 -1.89 14.43
C LYS A 43 -2.31 -0.96 13.23
N GLU A 44 -1.30 -0.09 13.08
CA GLU A 44 -1.17 0.70 11.88
C GLU A 44 -0.46 -0.12 10.82
N TYR A 45 -0.88 0.02 9.56
CA TYR A 45 -0.23 -0.70 8.47
C TYR A 45 -0.31 0.08 7.17
N LEU A 46 0.65 -0.20 6.31
CA LEU A 46 0.75 0.43 5.00
C LEU A 46 1.20 -0.61 3.99
N PHE A 47 0.50 -0.68 2.89
CA PHE A 47 0.87 -1.54 1.77
C PHE A 47 1.58 -0.72 0.72
N LEU A 48 2.83 -1.11 0.41
CA LEU A 48 3.63 -0.45 -0.60
C LEU A 48 3.55 -1.20 -1.92
N THR A 49 3.44 -0.46 -3.01
CA THR A 49 3.54 -1.05 -4.33
C THR A 49 4.38 -0.17 -5.25
N ASN A 50 5.22 -0.80 -6.04
CA ASN A 50 5.97 -0.13 -7.10
C ASN A 50 5.15 0.02 -8.38
N ASN A 51 3.97 -0.56 -8.42
CA ASN A 51 3.09 -0.46 -9.58
C ASN A 51 2.39 0.89 -9.59
N SER A 52 2.81 1.78 -10.46
CA SER A 52 2.17 3.09 -10.63
C SER A 52 0.92 3.04 -11.49
N GLY A 53 0.51 1.86 -11.94
CA GLY A 53 -0.68 1.68 -12.77
C GLY A 53 -2.00 1.74 -12.01
N TYR A 54 -1.96 1.73 -10.69
CA TYR A 54 -3.17 1.76 -9.86
C TYR A 54 -3.13 2.90 -8.86
N THR A 55 -4.28 3.57 -8.72
CA THR A 55 -4.49 4.51 -7.62
C THR A 55 -4.85 3.72 -6.35
N PRO A 56 -4.76 4.33 -5.15
CA PRO A 56 -5.23 3.66 -3.93
C PRO A 56 -6.68 3.20 -4.01
N ARG A 57 -7.54 3.97 -4.67
CA ARG A 57 -8.94 3.58 -4.85
C ARG A 57 -9.07 2.33 -5.71
N GLU A 58 -8.30 2.26 -6.79
CA GLU A 58 -8.31 1.08 -7.66
C GLU A 58 -7.76 -0.15 -6.95
N LEU A 59 -6.75 0.03 -6.09
CA LEU A 59 -6.20 -1.06 -5.27
C LEU A 59 -7.24 -1.55 -4.26
N ASN A 60 -7.95 -0.63 -3.62
CA ASN A 60 -9.04 -0.99 -2.73
C ASN A 60 -10.07 -1.86 -3.46
N GLN A 61 -10.47 -1.42 -4.66
CA GLN A 61 -11.44 -2.15 -5.47
C GLN A 61 -10.91 -3.51 -5.91
N LYS A 62 -9.64 -3.59 -6.29
CA LYS A 62 -9.01 -4.84 -6.70
C LYS A 62 -9.01 -5.85 -5.57
N LEU A 63 -8.60 -5.44 -4.37
CA LEU A 63 -8.59 -6.34 -3.22
C LEU A 63 -10.00 -6.72 -2.78
N ALA A 64 -10.96 -5.80 -2.88
CA ALA A 64 -12.35 -6.10 -2.55
C ALA A 64 -12.90 -7.21 -3.45
N ARG A 65 -12.55 -7.19 -4.73
CA ARG A 65 -12.95 -8.25 -5.67
C ARG A 65 -12.34 -9.61 -5.31
N MET A 66 -11.22 -9.60 -4.60
CA MET A 66 -10.57 -10.82 -4.12
C MET A 66 -10.99 -11.21 -2.71
N GLY A 67 -11.89 -10.44 -2.09
CA GLY A 67 -12.42 -10.75 -0.78
C GLY A 67 -11.74 -10.05 0.40
N LEU A 68 -10.88 -9.05 0.14
CA LEU A 68 -10.22 -8.30 1.19
C LEU A 68 -10.75 -6.87 1.23
N ASP A 69 -11.10 -6.40 2.42
CA ASP A 69 -11.51 -5.01 2.66
C ASP A 69 -10.33 -4.25 3.28
N VAL A 70 -9.67 -3.43 2.46
CA VAL A 70 -8.55 -2.61 2.91
C VAL A 70 -8.84 -1.17 2.50
N PRO A 71 -9.04 -0.25 3.48
CA PRO A 71 -9.29 1.15 3.17
C PRO A 71 -8.17 1.79 2.33
N GLU A 72 -8.55 2.78 1.53
CA GLU A 72 -7.64 3.45 0.60
C GLU A 72 -6.41 4.04 1.29
N GLU A 73 -6.56 4.51 2.51
CA GLU A 73 -5.49 5.17 3.27
C GLU A 73 -4.33 4.25 3.61
N HIS A 74 -4.51 2.93 3.46
CA HIS A 74 -3.46 1.96 3.75
C HIS A 74 -2.60 1.62 2.53
N PHE A 75 -2.82 2.28 1.41
CA PHE A 75 -2.02 2.06 0.20
C PHE A 75 -1.09 3.23 -0.06
N TYR A 76 0.16 2.92 -0.37
CA TYR A 76 1.16 3.92 -0.73
C TYR A 76 1.86 3.46 -2.01
N THR A 77 1.64 4.19 -3.09
CA THR A 77 2.18 3.84 -4.40
C THR A 77 3.49 4.59 -4.67
N SER A 78 4.25 4.11 -5.64
CA SER A 78 5.45 4.81 -6.08
C SER A 78 5.12 6.22 -6.60
N ALA A 79 3.95 6.39 -7.21
CA ALA A 79 3.50 7.70 -7.67
C ALA A 79 3.27 8.66 -6.50
N LEU A 80 2.65 8.19 -5.42
CA LEU A 80 2.44 9.00 -4.22
C LEU A 80 3.76 9.36 -3.55
N ALA A 81 4.70 8.41 -3.50
CA ALA A 81 6.03 8.66 -2.94
C ALA A 81 6.76 9.73 -3.74
N THR A 82 6.69 9.65 -5.07
CA THR A 82 7.31 10.64 -5.96
C THR A 82 6.67 12.01 -5.77
N ALA A 83 5.34 12.07 -5.67
CA ALA A 83 4.62 13.32 -5.45
C ALA A 83 5.04 13.97 -4.12
N ALA A 84 5.14 13.18 -3.06
CA ALA A 84 5.56 13.68 -1.75
C ALA A 84 6.99 14.22 -1.79
N PHE A 85 7.89 13.50 -2.47
CA PHE A 85 9.29 13.92 -2.64
C PHE A 85 9.35 15.26 -3.38
N LEU A 86 8.63 15.39 -4.50
CA LEU A 86 8.64 16.61 -5.31
C LEU A 86 8.04 17.78 -4.55
N ARG A 87 7.03 17.55 -3.74
CA ARG A 87 6.43 18.62 -2.92
C ARG A 87 7.45 19.21 -1.96
N GLU A 88 8.31 18.38 -1.38
CA GLU A 88 9.35 18.87 -0.46
C GLU A 88 10.49 19.55 -1.20
N GLN A 89 10.87 19.05 -2.37
CA GLN A 89 12.02 19.56 -3.12
C GLN A 89 11.69 20.81 -3.95
N ALA A 90 10.48 20.85 -4.52
CA ALA A 90 10.07 21.92 -5.42
C ALA A 90 8.57 22.20 -5.29
N PRO A 91 8.13 22.83 -4.19
CA PRO A 91 6.71 23.10 -3.99
C PRO A 91 6.12 23.95 -5.13
N GLY A 92 4.94 23.56 -5.59
CA GLY A 92 4.26 24.28 -6.65
C GLY A 92 4.77 23.99 -8.06
N CYS A 93 5.69 23.06 -8.24
CA CYS A 93 6.19 22.72 -9.57
C CYS A 93 5.14 21.98 -10.40
N SER A 94 5.29 22.08 -11.72
CA SER A 94 4.51 21.28 -12.65
C SER A 94 5.29 20.03 -13.00
N VAL A 95 4.59 18.91 -13.12
CA VAL A 95 5.21 17.61 -13.34
C VAL A 95 4.58 16.93 -14.54
N PHE A 96 5.42 16.41 -15.45
CA PHE A 96 4.96 15.55 -16.53
C PHE A 96 5.23 14.11 -16.10
N ALA A 97 4.18 13.28 -16.07
CA ALA A 97 4.29 11.90 -15.63
C ALA A 97 3.88 10.92 -16.73
N THR A 98 4.71 9.88 -16.92
CA THR A 98 4.42 8.81 -17.87
C THR A 98 3.98 7.57 -17.07
N VAL A 99 2.71 7.56 -16.65
CA VAL A 99 2.13 6.49 -15.84
C VAL A 99 0.82 6.05 -16.49
N SER A 100 0.26 4.95 -16.00
CA SER A 100 -0.99 4.41 -16.54
C SER A 100 -2.18 5.34 -16.34
N TYR A 101 -2.18 6.13 -15.28
CA TYR A 101 -3.15 7.20 -15.08
C TYR A 101 -2.44 8.54 -15.28
N THR A 102 -3.12 9.47 -15.97
CA THR A 102 -2.51 10.73 -16.37
C THR A 102 -2.75 11.85 -15.39
N HIS A 103 -3.52 11.59 -14.33
CA HIS A 103 -3.91 12.62 -13.38
C HIS A 103 -3.24 12.36 -12.03
N LEU A 104 -2.25 13.17 -11.71
CA LEU A 104 -1.55 13.10 -10.43
C LEU A 104 -1.69 14.46 -9.74
N THR A 105 -2.42 14.50 -8.63
CA THR A 105 -2.59 15.71 -7.84
C THR A 105 -1.59 15.69 -6.68
N LEU A 106 -0.75 16.71 -6.62
CA LEU A 106 0.15 16.89 -5.49
C LEU A 106 -0.63 17.40 -4.28
N PRO A 107 -0.49 16.76 -3.14
CA PRO A 107 -1.16 17.21 -1.92
C PRO A 107 -0.61 18.52 -1.40
#